data_5673c600843a16e752dd47b0ddde9742
#
_entry.id   5673c600843a16e752dd47b0ddde9742
#
_cell.length_a   1.000
_cell.length_b   1.000
_cell.length_c   1.000
_cell.angle_alpha   90.00
_cell.angle_beta   90.00
_cell.angle_gamma   90.00
#
_symmetry.space_group_name_H-M   'P 1'
#
loop_
_entity.id
_entity.type
_entity.pdbx_description
1 polymer ?
#
loop_
_entity_poly.entity_id
_entity_poly.type
_entity_poly.pdbx_seq_one_letter_code
_entity_poly.pdbx_strand_id
1 'polypeptide(L)'
;EGGTRSFTFDLEVQPILDRACIACHNGEGKAFDLRGGKKDKLGYGTSYLNLHPYVHRQGGEGDMVVLQPYEYHPNTSELVRLLKKGHHNVKLTDKEWKTLYNWIDYNAPDKGYFNANVLTDLPYKGFDQIKRRKELTDKYANGAGVDWKKEIADYADYLKKQGPITPVMPEKAAPVKEKTLKVKGWPFGADR
;
A
#
# COMPACT_ATOMS: atom_id res chain seq x y z
N GLU A 1 3.04 -6.72 -16.97
CA GLU A 1 3.26 -8.15 -17.13
C GLU A 1 2.17 -8.91 -16.37
N GLY A 2 1.45 -9.81 -17.02
CA GLY A 2 0.49 -10.70 -16.36
C GLY A 2 -0.97 -10.28 -16.36
N GLY A 3 -1.40 -9.38 -17.22
CA GLY A 3 -2.83 -9.08 -17.41
C GLY A 3 -3.47 -8.27 -16.28
N THR A 4 -4.79 -8.26 -16.23
CA THR A 4 -5.57 -7.56 -15.20
C THR A 4 -5.68 -8.43 -13.96
N ARG A 5 -5.24 -7.93 -12.81
CA ARG A 5 -5.37 -8.60 -11.52
C ARG A 5 -5.76 -7.65 -10.41
N SER A 6 -6.26 -8.20 -9.32
CA SER A 6 -6.51 -7.43 -8.12
C SER A 6 -5.19 -7.00 -7.47
N PHE A 7 -5.06 -5.72 -7.15
CA PHE A 7 -3.90 -5.19 -6.44
C PHE A 7 -4.05 -5.49 -4.95
N THR A 8 -3.09 -6.19 -4.37
CA THR A 8 -3.07 -6.52 -2.94
C THR A 8 -1.79 -6.03 -2.29
N PHE A 9 -1.86 -5.58 -1.06
CA PHE A 9 -0.67 -5.14 -0.31
C PHE A 9 0.36 -6.27 -0.17
N ASP A 10 -0.10 -7.45 0.22
CA ASP A 10 0.78 -8.60 0.48
C ASP A 10 1.60 -9.02 -0.76
N LEU A 11 1.05 -8.87 -1.98
CA LEU A 11 1.71 -9.32 -3.21
C LEU A 11 2.47 -8.21 -3.94
N GLU A 12 2.08 -6.96 -3.76
CA GLU A 12 2.65 -5.84 -4.51
C GLU A 12 3.57 -4.97 -3.67
N VAL A 13 3.15 -4.63 -2.45
CA VAL A 13 3.87 -3.69 -1.59
C VAL A 13 4.79 -4.41 -0.62
N GLN A 14 4.32 -5.51 -0.01
CA GLN A 14 5.13 -6.27 0.95
C GLN A 14 6.50 -6.69 0.39
N PRO A 15 6.64 -7.17 -0.85
CA PRO A 15 7.95 -7.50 -1.43
C PRO A 15 8.93 -6.32 -1.46
N ILE A 16 8.42 -5.08 -1.61
CA ILE A 16 9.25 -3.87 -1.55
C ILE A 16 9.76 -3.66 -0.13
N LEU A 17 8.87 -3.81 0.87
CA LEU A 17 9.23 -3.70 2.28
C LEU A 17 10.26 -4.77 2.67
N ASP A 18 10.04 -6.02 2.25
CA ASP A 18 10.92 -7.15 2.53
C ASP A 18 12.32 -6.95 1.95
N ARG A 19 12.43 -6.31 0.80
CA ARG A 19 13.73 -6.01 0.21
C ARG A 19 14.39 -4.77 0.83
N ALA A 20 13.65 -3.69 0.99
CA ALA A 20 14.24 -2.36 1.20
C ALA A 20 14.11 -1.84 2.63
N CYS A 21 13.21 -2.40 3.46
CA CYS A 21 12.83 -1.80 4.73
C CYS A 21 13.09 -2.69 5.95
N ILE A 22 12.83 -4.01 5.85
CA ILE A 22 12.88 -4.90 7.03
C ILE A 22 14.28 -5.09 7.62
N ALA A 23 15.35 -4.74 6.89
CA ALA A 23 16.68 -4.73 7.46
C ALA A 23 16.80 -3.84 8.72
N CYS A 24 16.00 -2.76 8.78
CA CYS A 24 15.92 -1.85 9.94
C CYS A 24 14.56 -1.94 10.64
N HIS A 25 13.49 -2.24 9.90
CA HIS A 25 12.11 -2.32 10.40
C HIS A 25 11.71 -3.77 10.69
N ASN A 26 12.48 -4.45 11.52
CA ASN A 26 12.32 -5.85 11.89
C ASN A 26 11.67 -6.07 13.27
N GLY A 27 11.20 -5.02 13.92
CA GLY A 27 10.58 -5.10 15.23
C GLY A 27 11.53 -5.36 16.41
N GLU A 28 12.85 -5.38 16.18
CA GLU A 28 13.86 -5.63 17.22
C GLU A 28 14.45 -4.33 17.81
N GLY A 29 14.13 -3.17 17.23
CA GLY A 29 14.64 -1.88 17.63
C GLY A 29 13.54 -0.88 17.98
N LYS A 30 13.85 0.40 17.84
CA LYS A 30 12.88 1.51 18.01
C LYS A 30 11.98 1.69 16.80
N ALA A 31 12.35 1.16 15.64
CA ALA A 31 11.58 1.23 14.42
C ALA A 31 10.41 0.23 14.49
N PHE A 32 9.26 0.64 13.97
CA PHE A 32 8.10 -0.24 13.89
C PHE A 32 8.34 -1.39 12.90
N ASP A 33 7.67 -2.51 13.15
CA ASP A 33 7.84 -3.75 12.37
C ASP A 33 7.12 -3.65 11.01
N LEU A 34 7.86 -3.89 9.93
CA LEU A 34 7.34 -3.94 8.56
C LEU A 34 7.38 -5.35 7.94
N ARG A 35 7.69 -6.36 8.74
CA ARG A 35 7.67 -7.75 8.26
C ARG A 35 6.24 -8.20 7.98
N GLY A 36 6.08 -8.95 6.90
CA GLY A 36 4.82 -9.59 6.54
C GLY A 36 4.45 -10.77 7.45
N GLY A 37 3.30 -11.37 7.22
CA GLY A 37 2.87 -12.64 7.80
C GLY A 37 2.02 -12.54 9.06
N LYS A 38 2.23 -11.59 9.95
CA LYS A 38 1.36 -11.38 11.13
C LYS A 38 0.10 -10.62 10.73
N LYS A 39 -1.06 -11.12 11.15
CA LYS A 39 -2.36 -10.48 10.90
C LYS A 39 -3.11 -10.24 12.21
N ASP A 40 -3.87 -9.16 12.24
CA ASP A 40 -4.76 -8.86 13.35
C ASP A 40 -6.06 -9.68 13.28
N LYS A 41 -6.99 -9.43 14.23
CA LYS A 41 -8.29 -10.13 14.30
C LYS A 41 -9.18 -9.85 13.09
N LEU A 42 -8.99 -8.74 12.38
CA LEU A 42 -9.72 -8.35 11.19
C LEU A 42 -9.02 -8.83 9.90
N GLY A 43 -7.85 -9.47 10.06
CA GLY A 43 -7.05 -10.00 8.96
C GLY A 43 -6.18 -8.97 8.26
N TYR A 44 -5.93 -7.81 8.87
CA TYR A 44 -4.97 -6.82 8.38
C TYR A 44 -3.56 -7.21 8.79
N GLY A 45 -2.61 -7.05 7.86
CA GLY A 45 -1.19 -7.28 8.14
C GLY A 45 -0.60 -6.25 9.09
N THR A 46 0.28 -6.66 10.01
CA THR A 46 0.99 -5.74 10.91
C THR A 46 1.77 -4.68 10.14
N SER A 47 2.46 -5.08 9.08
CA SER A 47 3.21 -4.17 8.19
C SER A 47 2.30 -3.13 7.53
N TYR A 48 1.12 -3.55 7.06
CA TYR A 48 0.12 -2.65 6.50
C TYR A 48 -0.35 -1.62 7.54
N LEU A 49 -0.74 -2.08 8.74
CA LEU A 49 -1.23 -1.20 9.81
C LEU A 49 -0.16 -0.20 10.28
N ASN A 50 1.10 -0.62 10.31
CA ASN A 50 2.21 0.23 10.70
C ASN A 50 2.61 1.24 9.62
N LEU A 51 2.47 0.89 8.34
CA LEU A 51 2.80 1.77 7.22
C LEU A 51 1.68 2.74 6.87
N HIS A 52 0.43 2.31 7.01
CA HIS A 52 -0.76 3.03 6.61
C HIS A 52 -0.88 4.46 7.18
N PRO A 53 -0.48 4.77 8.45
CA PRO A 53 -0.53 6.14 8.96
C PRO A 53 0.34 7.15 8.19
N TYR A 54 1.35 6.67 7.47
CA TYR A 54 2.25 7.50 6.66
C TYR A 54 1.76 7.72 5.23
N VAL A 55 0.57 7.23 4.93
CA VAL A 55 -0.05 7.34 3.61
C VAL A 55 -1.32 8.16 3.72
N HIS A 56 -1.36 9.32 3.07
CA HIS A 56 -2.60 10.08 2.93
C HIS A 56 -3.56 9.29 2.04
N ARG A 57 -4.70 8.94 2.60
CA ARG A 57 -5.80 8.29 1.88
C ARG A 57 -7.14 8.83 2.35
N GLN A 58 -8.12 8.75 1.46
CA GLN A 58 -9.49 9.09 1.79
C GLN A 58 -10.09 8.01 2.72
N GLY A 59 -10.64 8.45 3.84
CA GLY A 59 -11.43 7.61 4.74
C GLY A 59 -12.91 7.57 4.36
N GLY A 60 -13.72 6.85 5.14
CA GLY A 60 -15.16 6.77 4.93
C GLY A 60 -15.90 8.11 5.03
N GLU A 61 -15.32 9.09 5.73
CA GLU A 61 -15.85 10.44 5.89
C GLU A 61 -15.42 11.39 4.76
N GLY A 62 -14.61 10.93 3.82
CA GLY A 62 -14.03 11.78 2.76
C GLY A 62 -15.07 12.45 1.87
N ASP A 63 -16.22 11.84 1.69
CA ASP A 63 -17.33 12.41 0.89
C ASP A 63 -17.99 13.63 1.56
N MET A 64 -17.68 13.88 2.81
CA MET A 64 -18.28 14.96 3.61
C MET A 64 -17.43 16.23 3.65
N VAL A 65 -16.24 16.21 3.05
CA VAL A 65 -15.30 17.32 3.07
C VAL A 65 -14.87 17.70 1.66
N VAL A 66 -14.71 19.00 1.44
CA VAL A 66 -14.14 19.51 0.19
C VAL A 66 -12.63 19.25 0.22
N LEU A 67 -12.17 18.39 -0.68
CA LEU A 67 -10.77 18.05 -0.80
C LEU A 67 -9.97 19.14 -1.50
N GLN A 68 -8.77 19.38 -1.02
CA GLN A 68 -7.81 20.25 -1.72
C GLN A 68 -7.18 19.48 -2.90
N PRO A 69 -6.82 20.17 -3.98
CA PRO A 69 -6.07 19.55 -5.07
C PRO A 69 -4.83 18.83 -4.54
N TYR A 70 -4.60 17.60 -4.99
CA TYR A 70 -3.49 16.73 -4.57
C TYR A 70 -3.48 16.31 -3.10
N GLU A 71 -4.56 16.48 -2.35
CA GLU A 71 -4.60 16.13 -0.93
C GLU A 71 -4.27 14.65 -0.68
N TYR A 72 -4.78 13.74 -1.52
CA TYR A 72 -4.53 12.30 -1.45
C TYR A 72 -3.60 11.78 -2.55
N HIS A 73 -2.74 12.64 -3.06
CA HIS A 73 -1.78 12.28 -4.09
C HIS A 73 -0.50 11.66 -3.48
N PRO A 74 0.18 10.71 -4.16
CA PRO A 74 1.43 10.11 -3.66
C PRO A 74 2.47 11.13 -3.22
N ASN A 75 2.63 12.23 -3.95
CA ASN A 75 3.62 13.27 -3.62
C ASN A 75 3.32 14.05 -2.32
N THR A 76 2.10 14.01 -1.82
CA THR A 76 1.71 14.62 -0.55
C THR A 76 1.82 13.64 0.61
N SER A 77 1.93 12.35 0.32
CA SER A 77 2.10 11.28 1.29
C SER A 77 3.44 11.41 2.03
N GLU A 78 3.39 11.28 3.35
CA GLU A 78 4.59 11.37 4.20
C GLU A 78 5.61 10.29 3.85
N LEU A 79 5.16 9.06 3.59
CA LEU A 79 6.01 7.96 3.15
C LEU A 79 6.86 8.35 1.92
N VAL A 80 6.22 8.89 0.89
CA VAL A 80 6.91 9.26 -0.34
C VAL A 80 7.87 10.42 -0.11
N ARG A 81 7.46 11.42 0.66
CA ARG A 81 8.32 12.56 1.02
C ARG A 81 9.55 12.10 1.80
N LEU A 82 9.36 11.20 2.77
CA LEU A 82 10.42 10.64 3.58
C LEU A 82 11.46 9.90 2.72
N LEU A 83 10.97 9.01 1.85
CA LEU A 83 11.84 8.23 0.96
C LEU A 83 12.58 9.10 -0.05
N LYS A 84 11.91 10.10 -0.65
CA LYS A 84 12.54 11.05 -1.57
C LYS A 84 13.59 11.95 -0.89
N LYS A 85 13.37 12.27 0.38
CA LYS A 85 14.35 13.03 1.19
C LYS A 85 15.61 12.21 1.49
N GLY A 86 15.58 10.90 1.29
CA GLY A 86 16.73 10.02 1.51
C GLY A 86 16.72 9.33 2.87
N HIS A 87 15.59 8.78 3.29
CA HIS A 87 15.45 8.00 4.51
C HIS A 87 16.50 6.87 4.59
N HIS A 88 17.49 7.04 5.45
CA HIS A 88 18.61 6.11 5.65
C HIS A 88 19.26 5.61 4.35
N ASN A 89 19.24 6.42 3.30
CA ASN A 89 19.79 6.10 1.99
C ASN A 89 19.14 4.88 1.32
N VAL A 90 17.89 4.57 1.67
CA VAL A 90 17.11 3.53 0.99
C VAL A 90 16.90 3.92 -0.47
N LYS A 91 17.20 2.98 -1.37
CA LYS A 91 17.01 3.16 -2.81
C LYS A 91 15.95 2.19 -3.32
N LEU A 92 14.95 2.74 -3.96
CA LEU A 92 13.93 1.98 -4.66
C LEU A 92 14.19 2.04 -6.17
N THR A 93 13.91 0.94 -6.84
CA THR A 93 13.91 0.88 -8.31
C THR A 93 12.70 1.64 -8.87
N ASP A 94 12.74 2.00 -10.15
CA ASP A 94 11.62 2.67 -10.82
C ASP A 94 10.33 1.84 -10.77
N LYS A 95 10.45 0.51 -10.85
CA LYS A 95 9.31 -0.41 -10.72
C LYS A 95 8.69 -0.33 -9.32
N GLU A 96 9.49 -0.31 -8.28
CA GLU A 96 9.03 -0.20 -6.89
C GLU A 96 8.39 1.15 -6.60
N TRP A 97 8.98 2.24 -7.09
CA TRP A 97 8.37 3.57 -7.03
C TRP A 97 7.00 3.58 -7.69
N LYS A 98 6.90 3.04 -8.90
CA LYS A 98 5.63 2.95 -9.63
C LYS A 98 4.59 2.12 -8.87
N THR A 99 5.02 1.02 -8.26
CA THR A 99 4.13 0.19 -7.43
C THR A 99 3.61 0.94 -6.21
N LEU A 100 4.47 1.66 -5.49
CA LEU A 100 4.06 2.46 -4.34
C LEU A 100 3.11 3.60 -4.74
N TYR A 101 3.37 4.28 -5.86
CA TYR A 101 2.47 5.33 -6.35
C TYR A 101 1.10 4.75 -6.72
N ASN A 102 1.07 3.65 -7.45
CA ASN A 102 -0.19 2.98 -7.79
C ASN A 102 -0.95 2.54 -6.55
N TRP A 103 -0.26 2.01 -5.54
CA TRP A 103 -0.88 1.63 -4.28
C TRP A 103 -1.57 2.81 -3.61
N ILE A 104 -0.91 3.95 -3.53
CA ILE A 104 -1.46 5.17 -2.92
C ILE A 104 -2.62 5.71 -3.77
N ASP A 105 -2.45 5.78 -5.10
CA ASP A 105 -3.49 6.25 -6.03
C ASP A 105 -4.75 5.35 -6.01
N TYR A 106 -4.60 4.07 -5.68
CA TYR A 106 -5.72 3.15 -5.46
C TYR A 106 -6.34 3.27 -4.06
N ASN A 107 -6.01 4.31 -3.31
CA ASN A 107 -6.45 4.53 -1.94
C ASN A 107 -5.91 3.51 -0.94
N ALA A 108 -4.67 3.09 -1.12
CA ALA A 108 -3.90 2.21 -0.25
C ALA A 108 -4.65 0.93 0.17
N PRO A 109 -5.12 0.09 -0.77
CA PRO A 109 -5.83 -1.13 -0.43
C PRO A 109 -4.93 -2.14 0.30
N ASP A 110 -5.46 -2.81 1.31
CA ASP A 110 -4.83 -4.00 1.90
C ASP A 110 -5.12 -5.24 1.05
N LYS A 111 -6.41 -5.49 0.82
CA LYS A 111 -6.89 -6.60 0.01
C LYS A 111 -7.47 -6.03 -1.29
N GLY A 112 -6.99 -6.47 -2.41
CA GLY A 112 -7.48 -6.03 -3.72
C GLY A 112 -8.88 -6.52 -4.07
N TYR A 113 -9.60 -7.06 -3.12
CA TYR A 113 -10.96 -7.53 -3.23
C TYR A 113 -11.73 -7.24 -1.95
N PHE A 114 -13.00 -7.09 -2.11
CA PHE A 114 -13.91 -6.92 -0.99
C PHE A 114 -14.14 -8.27 -0.32
N ASN A 115 -13.79 -8.39 0.97
CA ASN A 115 -14.07 -9.61 1.71
C ASN A 115 -15.50 -9.57 2.23
N ALA A 116 -16.41 -10.26 1.54
CA ALA A 116 -17.81 -10.35 1.93
C ALA A 116 -18.03 -10.83 3.37
N ASN A 117 -17.07 -11.59 3.93
CA ASN A 117 -17.17 -12.09 5.29
C ASN A 117 -17.05 -10.98 6.36
N VAL A 118 -16.43 -9.85 6.05
CA VAL A 118 -16.37 -8.69 6.96
C VAL A 118 -17.71 -7.95 7.04
N LEU A 119 -18.58 -8.15 6.05
CA LEU A 119 -19.88 -7.50 5.99
C LEU A 119 -21.03 -8.32 6.55
N THR A 120 -20.79 -9.50 7.11
CA THR A 120 -21.88 -10.31 7.67
C THR A 120 -22.64 -9.58 8.79
N ASP A 121 -21.99 -8.61 9.42
CA ASP A 121 -22.56 -7.83 10.53
C ASP A 121 -23.06 -6.44 10.13
N LEU A 122 -22.87 -6.04 8.87
CA LEU A 122 -23.40 -4.77 8.37
C LEU A 122 -24.86 -4.90 7.90
N PRO A 123 -25.64 -3.78 7.91
CA PRO A 123 -27.05 -3.81 7.50
C PRO A 123 -27.28 -4.18 6.02
N TYR A 124 -26.22 -4.32 5.26
CA TYR A 124 -26.25 -4.74 3.84
C TYR A 124 -26.15 -6.27 3.66
N LYS A 125 -26.57 -7.04 4.65
CA LYS A 125 -26.69 -8.51 4.53
C LYS A 125 -27.47 -8.86 3.25
N GLY A 126 -26.81 -9.60 2.34
CA GLY A 126 -27.42 -10.03 1.08
C GLY A 126 -26.93 -9.29 -0.17
N PHE A 127 -26.09 -8.26 -0.03
CA PHE A 127 -25.47 -7.65 -1.21
C PHE A 127 -24.20 -8.42 -1.60
N ASP A 128 -24.33 -9.33 -2.53
CA ASP A 128 -23.20 -10.10 -3.05
C ASP A 128 -22.40 -9.25 -4.06
N GLN A 129 -21.39 -8.57 -3.57
CA GLN A 129 -20.49 -7.76 -4.38
C GLN A 129 -19.76 -8.57 -5.46
N ILE A 130 -19.44 -9.83 -5.19
CA ILE A 130 -18.75 -10.70 -6.14
C ILE A 130 -19.68 -11.01 -7.29
N LYS A 131 -20.92 -11.40 -6.98
CA LYS A 131 -21.96 -11.64 -7.97
C LYS A 131 -22.24 -10.39 -8.81
N ARG A 132 -22.42 -9.25 -8.15
CA ARG A 132 -22.68 -7.98 -8.84
C ARG A 132 -21.54 -7.55 -9.74
N ARG A 133 -20.31 -7.69 -9.28
CA ARG A 133 -19.11 -7.42 -10.08
C ARG A 133 -19.07 -8.33 -11.32
N LYS A 134 -19.34 -9.62 -11.14
CA LYS A 134 -19.41 -10.56 -12.25
C LYS A 134 -20.47 -10.16 -13.27
N GLU A 135 -21.68 -9.86 -12.83
CA GLU A 135 -22.78 -9.40 -13.70
C GLU A 135 -22.39 -8.15 -14.50
N LEU A 136 -21.74 -7.17 -13.86
CA LEU A 136 -21.29 -5.95 -14.51
C LEU A 136 -20.15 -6.22 -15.51
N THR A 137 -19.22 -7.10 -15.16
CA THR A 137 -18.11 -7.50 -16.04
C THR A 137 -18.65 -8.24 -17.26
N ASP A 138 -19.56 -9.18 -17.05
CA ASP A 138 -20.19 -9.93 -18.14
C ASP A 138 -20.99 -8.99 -19.07
N LYS A 139 -21.66 -7.97 -18.49
CA LYS A 139 -22.50 -7.05 -19.25
C LYS A 139 -21.71 -5.98 -20.02
N TYR A 140 -20.64 -5.44 -19.44
CA TYR A 140 -19.98 -4.25 -19.96
C TYR A 140 -18.53 -4.46 -20.40
N ALA A 141 -17.87 -5.54 -19.99
CA ALA A 141 -16.48 -5.84 -20.29
C ALA A 141 -16.30 -7.08 -21.21
N ASN A 142 -17.28 -7.34 -22.08
CA ASN A 142 -17.25 -8.44 -23.07
C ASN A 142 -17.06 -9.85 -22.49
N GLY A 143 -17.61 -10.12 -21.31
CA GLY A 143 -17.92 -11.48 -20.87
C GLY A 143 -16.76 -12.42 -20.55
N ALA A 144 -15.52 -12.00 -20.70
CA ALA A 144 -14.40 -12.77 -20.19
C ALA A 144 -14.36 -12.60 -18.66
N GLY A 145 -15.11 -13.44 -17.96
CA GLY A 145 -15.17 -13.41 -16.50
C GLY A 145 -13.78 -13.46 -15.91
N VAL A 146 -13.34 -12.34 -15.34
CA VAL A 146 -12.08 -12.27 -14.61
C VAL A 146 -12.24 -13.06 -13.32
N ASP A 147 -11.62 -14.23 -13.24
CA ASP A 147 -11.50 -14.97 -11.98
C ASP A 147 -10.39 -14.34 -11.14
N TRP A 148 -10.78 -13.33 -10.34
CA TRP A 148 -9.85 -12.60 -9.48
C TRP A 148 -9.12 -13.51 -8.48
N LYS A 149 -9.72 -14.63 -8.04
CA LYS A 149 -9.06 -15.59 -7.14
C LYS A 149 -7.94 -16.30 -7.86
N LYS A 150 -8.20 -16.74 -9.09
CA LYS A 150 -7.19 -17.35 -9.94
C LYS A 150 -6.07 -16.39 -10.26
N GLU A 151 -6.37 -15.15 -10.60
CA GLU A 151 -5.34 -14.14 -10.89
C GLU A 151 -4.43 -13.86 -9.69
N ILE A 152 -4.99 -13.76 -8.48
CA ILE A 152 -4.20 -13.61 -7.25
C ILE A 152 -3.33 -14.85 -7.03
N ALA A 153 -3.88 -16.06 -7.20
CA ALA A 153 -3.12 -17.29 -7.03
C ALA A 153 -2.00 -17.43 -8.05
N ASP A 154 -2.26 -17.16 -9.32
CA ASP A 154 -1.27 -17.20 -10.40
C ASP A 154 -0.13 -16.21 -10.15
N TYR A 155 -0.45 -15.01 -9.65
CA TYR A 155 0.58 -14.02 -9.30
C TYR A 155 1.36 -14.39 -8.05
N ALA A 156 0.72 -14.94 -7.04
CA ALA A 156 1.40 -15.46 -5.85
C ALA A 156 2.38 -16.59 -6.22
N ASP A 157 1.98 -17.47 -7.12
CA ASP A 157 2.85 -18.55 -7.62
C ASP A 157 3.99 -18.02 -8.50
N TYR A 158 3.75 -16.97 -9.29
CA TYR A 158 4.83 -16.26 -9.98
C TYR A 158 5.86 -15.70 -9.00
N LEU A 159 5.42 -15.03 -7.93
CA LEU A 159 6.35 -14.48 -6.92
C LEU A 159 7.14 -15.58 -6.19
N LYS A 160 6.50 -16.71 -5.86
CA LYS A 160 7.21 -17.86 -5.27
C LYS A 160 8.33 -18.38 -6.17
N LYS A 161 8.11 -18.40 -7.48
CA LYS A 161 9.12 -18.83 -8.48
C LYS A 161 10.30 -17.87 -8.55
N GLN A 162 10.15 -16.60 -8.15
CA GLN A 162 11.28 -15.65 -8.09
C GLN A 162 12.24 -15.94 -6.93
N GLY A 163 11.84 -16.83 -6.01
CA GLY A 163 12.62 -17.17 -4.83
C GLY A 163 12.51 -16.19 -3.68
N PRO A 164 13.22 -16.44 -2.57
CA PRO A 164 13.17 -15.61 -1.39
C PRO A 164 13.77 -14.22 -1.66
N ILE A 165 13.11 -13.20 -1.12
CA ILE A 165 13.62 -11.82 -1.18
C ILE A 165 14.71 -11.67 -0.12
N THR A 166 15.91 -11.27 -0.54
CA THR A 166 16.99 -10.94 0.37
C THR A 166 16.90 -9.45 0.74
N PRO A 167 16.76 -9.11 2.04
CA PRO A 167 16.78 -7.73 2.48
C PRO A 167 18.10 -7.04 2.13
N VAL A 168 18.01 -5.82 1.63
CA VAL A 168 19.16 -4.99 1.30
C VAL A 168 19.40 -3.99 2.42
N MET A 169 20.53 -4.11 3.12
CA MET A 169 20.95 -3.07 4.06
C MET A 169 21.37 -1.82 3.27
N PRO A 170 20.78 -0.66 3.56
CA PRO A 170 21.20 0.58 2.93
C PRO A 170 22.65 0.89 3.29
N GLU A 171 23.41 1.43 2.34
CA GLU A 171 24.73 1.99 2.63
C GLU A 171 24.59 3.08 3.69
N LYS A 172 25.50 3.13 4.66
CA LYS A 172 25.53 4.21 5.65
C LYS A 172 25.63 5.53 4.90
N ALA A 173 24.57 6.34 4.98
CA ALA A 173 24.64 7.69 4.44
C ALA A 173 25.80 8.43 5.08
N ALA A 174 26.63 9.09 4.28
CA ALA A 174 27.57 10.06 4.81
C ALA A 174 26.80 11.07 5.66
N PRO A 175 27.31 11.51 6.82
CA PRO A 175 26.59 12.43 7.68
C PRO A 175 26.25 13.69 6.87
N VAL A 176 24.97 13.83 6.57
CA VAL A 176 24.44 15.03 5.93
C VAL A 176 24.60 16.14 6.93
N LYS A 177 25.47 17.11 6.65
CA LYS A 177 25.48 18.36 7.38
C LYS A 177 24.08 18.94 7.26
N GLU A 178 23.33 18.95 8.36
CA GLU A 178 22.00 19.53 8.43
C GLU A 178 22.07 20.99 7.98
N LYS A 179 21.78 21.25 6.74
CA LYS A 179 21.28 22.55 6.35
C LYS A 179 19.85 22.61 6.88
N THR A 180 19.69 23.25 8.02
CA THR A 180 18.36 23.64 8.52
C THR A 180 17.71 24.53 7.46
N LEU A 181 17.00 23.91 6.55
CA LEU A 181 16.04 24.62 5.71
C LEU A 181 14.92 25.05 6.66
N LYS A 182 15.00 26.31 7.13
CA LYS A 182 13.83 26.97 7.72
C LYS A 182 12.79 27.08 6.60
N VAL A 183 11.94 26.08 6.49
CA VAL A 183 10.74 26.15 5.70
C VAL A 183 9.86 27.18 6.39
N LYS A 184 9.75 28.39 5.81
CA LYS A 184 8.72 29.35 6.18
C LYS A 184 7.40 28.60 6.14
N GLY A 185 6.65 28.65 7.23
CA GLY A 185 5.43 27.89 7.43
C GLY A 185 4.50 27.98 6.22
N TRP A 186 4.00 26.85 5.84
CA TRP A 186 2.87 26.71 4.91
C TRP A 186 1.69 27.50 5.50
N PRO A 187 0.99 28.35 4.73
CA PRO A 187 -0.02 29.28 5.27
C PRO A 187 -1.29 28.63 5.82
N PHE A 188 -1.39 27.31 5.78
CA PHE A 188 -2.53 26.58 6.36
C PHE A 188 -1.99 25.66 7.44
N GLY A 189 -2.20 26.03 8.69
CA GLY A 189 -1.70 25.42 9.90
C GLY A 189 -1.86 23.90 9.92
N ALA A 190 -0.73 23.23 10.00
CA ALA A 190 -0.62 21.85 10.41
C ALA A 190 -0.02 21.83 11.81
N ASP A 191 -0.78 22.32 12.78
CA ASP A 191 -0.65 21.96 14.18
C ASP A 191 -1.81 21.02 14.51
N ARG A 192 -1.57 19.72 14.26
CA ARG A 192 -2.28 18.61 14.91
C ARG A 192 -1.35 17.43 15.01
#